data_8c58bec578946351dcaffa2577d920ba
#
_entry.id   8c58bec578946351dcaffa2577d920ba
#
_cell.length_a   1.000
_cell.length_b   1.000
_cell.length_c   1.000
_cell.angle_alpha   90.00
_cell.angle_beta   90.00
_cell.angle_gamma   90.00
#
_symmetry.space_group_name_H-M   'P 1'
#
loop_
_entity.id
_entity.type
_entity.pdbx_description
1 polymer ?
#
loop_
_entity_poly.entity_id
_entity_poly.type
_entity_poly.pdbx_seq_one_letter_code
_entity_poly.pdbx_strand_id
1 'polypeptide(L)'
;MDLDSLVMMKNSTLTSFSLLALMALPTQAYAQSSSQSEEAFIHSLYAEALDVQQGYQWLDDLSTNVGPRLSGSPGDSMAVLWAVETLDSLGFDRVFTQAVDVRHWQRGEETADFESASGSKVLHVTALGGSVPTPGGNGGEGITAEVIEIVGRDDLHAKGHLLKGKIAFFNEPMDPGLIRTGSAYGRAGWQRWGGASMAAKYGAVAVVVRSLTHRQDDFPHTGAMAYEEKVAKIPAAGISTNDANWLSSELKTAKNGHFHLVLGCKEKKRKTSYNVIAEWTGSSHSDEVVVVGGHLDSWDLGRGTQDDGAGVAHAMHALWLLKQSGYTPHRTHRIVLFANEEFGLDGARAYANEGLEAGRKHVIALESDGGSGAPRGFSVHDVPGAIEAIKPFDKQLARYGCRDWAIGGSGADVGQIDDDGVLLIGYRGDSQRYFDYHHTAQDNMDSVHPRELEMGSASIAALLYLLDKNLVSR
;
A
#
# COMPACT_ATOMS: atom_id res chain seq x y z
N MET A 1 23.50 -14.25 4.01
CA MET A 1 24.41 -13.12 3.81
C MET A 1 23.66 -11.92 4.35
N ASP A 2 24.32 -11.08 5.14
CA ASP A 2 23.67 -9.92 5.74
C ASP A 2 23.49 -8.82 4.68
N LEU A 3 22.35 -8.18 4.65
CA LEU A 3 22.02 -7.12 3.66
C LEU A 3 23.05 -5.99 3.69
N ASP A 4 23.53 -5.65 4.88
CA ASP A 4 24.56 -4.63 5.10
C ASP A 4 25.90 -4.96 4.39
N SER A 5 26.22 -6.23 4.27
CA SER A 5 27.44 -6.67 3.59
C SER A 5 27.35 -6.56 2.07
N LEU A 6 26.15 -6.69 1.50
CA LEU A 6 25.94 -6.62 0.05
C LEU A 6 25.92 -5.16 -0.46
N VAL A 7 25.32 -4.26 0.30
CA VAL A 7 25.25 -2.83 -0.03
C VAL A 7 26.62 -2.15 0.07
N MET A 8 27.47 -2.56 1.04
CA MET A 8 28.82 -2.02 1.21
C MET A 8 29.82 -2.50 0.18
N MET A 9 29.61 -3.67 -0.46
CA MET A 9 30.55 -4.22 -1.45
C MET A 9 30.46 -3.57 -2.83
N LYS A 10 29.39 -2.85 -3.17
CA LYS A 10 29.24 -2.16 -4.47
C LYS A 10 29.94 -0.78 -4.54
N ASN A 11 30.42 -0.24 -3.43
CA ASN A 11 31.07 1.08 -3.40
C ASN A 11 32.59 1.08 -3.57
N SER A 12 33.22 -0.02 -3.96
CA SER A 12 34.67 -0.07 -4.19
C SER A 12 35.02 -0.66 -5.55
N THR A 13 35.66 0.17 -6.39
CA THR A 13 36.49 -0.12 -7.56
C THR A 13 35.80 -0.39 -8.90
N LEU A 14 35.73 0.67 -9.70
CA LEU A 14 35.84 0.59 -11.15
C LEU A 14 37.15 1.26 -11.59
N THR A 15 38.18 0.47 -11.83
CA THR A 15 39.36 0.85 -12.60
C THR A 15 39.33 0.11 -13.93
N SER A 16 39.24 0.91 -14.99
CA SER A 16 39.76 0.73 -16.36
C SER A 16 39.97 -0.69 -16.92
N PHE A 17 39.39 -0.98 -18.10
CA PHE A 17 40.11 -1.42 -19.29
C PHE A 17 39.25 -1.46 -20.57
N SER A 18 39.73 -0.72 -21.59
CA SER A 18 39.87 -1.08 -23.03
C SER A 18 38.72 -1.01 -23.99
N LEU A 19 38.80 0.00 -24.82
CA LEU A 19 38.56 0.09 -26.29
C LEU A 19 38.05 -1.16 -27.01
N LEU A 20 36.83 -1.04 -27.58
CA LEU A 20 36.55 -1.63 -28.88
C LEU A 20 35.75 -0.63 -29.71
N ALA A 21 36.28 -0.35 -30.90
CA ALA A 21 35.67 0.54 -31.87
C ALA A 21 34.33 -0.03 -32.38
N LEU A 22 33.23 0.66 -32.20
CA LEU A 22 31.98 0.41 -32.90
C LEU A 22 31.74 1.55 -33.90
N MET A 23 31.47 1.15 -35.13
CA MET A 23 31.16 2.02 -36.27
C MET A 23 30.00 2.94 -35.92
N ALA A 24 30.22 4.24 -36.07
CA ALA A 24 29.19 5.27 -35.97
C ALA A 24 28.20 5.10 -37.14
N LEU A 25 26.99 4.63 -36.83
CA LEU A 25 25.84 4.95 -37.63
C LEU A 25 25.41 6.38 -37.32
N PRO A 26 25.04 7.20 -38.31
CA PRO A 26 24.57 8.55 -38.03
C PRO A 26 23.20 8.45 -37.33
N THR A 27 23.18 8.66 -36.03
CA THR A 27 21.96 9.04 -35.32
C THR A 27 21.54 10.38 -35.91
N GLN A 28 20.49 10.40 -36.71
CA GLN A 28 19.77 11.62 -37.02
C GLN A 28 19.26 12.16 -35.68
N ALA A 29 19.98 13.14 -35.14
CA ALA A 29 19.46 14.01 -34.11
C ALA A 29 18.25 14.72 -34.72
N TYR A 30 17.04 14.25 -34.42
CA TYR A 30 15.85 15.05 -34.61
C TYR A 30 16.01 16.27 -33.72
N ALA A 31 16.40 17.39 -34.32
CA ALA A 31 16.31 18.69 -33.71
C ALA A 31 14.81 18.92 -33.44
N GLN A 32 14.38 18.68 -32.20
CA GLN A 32 13.04 19.02 -31.77
C GLN A 32 12.83 20.51 -31.97
N SER A 33 11.89 20.86 -32.86
CA SER A 33 11.42 22.22 -32.96
C SER A 33 10.82 22.64 -31.63
N SER A 34 11.22 23.75 -31.11
CA SER A 34 11.01 24.28 -29.78
C SER A 34 9.56 24.72 -29.47
N SER A 35 8.53 24.04 -29.94
CA SER A 35 7.13 24.30 -29.57
C SER A 35 6.24 23.05 -29.70
N GLN A 36 6.59 21.99 -29.01
CA GLN A 36 5.59 21.00 -28.71
C GLN A 36 4.56 21.64 -27.78
N SER A 37 3.26 21.69 -28.17
CA SER A 37 2.27 22.22 -27.25
C SER A 37 2.21 21.34 -25.99
N GLU A 38 1.89 21.92 -24.85
CA GLU A 38 1.74 21.20 -23.59
C GLU A 38 0.79 20.01 -23.71
N GLU A 39 -0.30 20.16 -24.48
CA GLU A 39 -1.21 19.07 -24.80
C GLU A 39 -0.54 17.92 -25.59
N ALA A 40 0.31 18.23 -26.57
CA ALA A 40 1.03 17.24 -27.33
C ALA A 40 2.06 16.50 -26.47
N PHE A 41 2.71 17.21 -25.55
CA PHE A 41 3.64 16.60 -24.59
C PHE A 41 2.91 15.64 -23.65
N ILE A 42 1.81 16.06 -23.03
CA ILE A 42 1.00 15.18 -22.19
C ILE A 42 0.51 13.98 -22.98
N HIS A 43 0.03 14.18 -24.24
CA HIS A 43 -0.40 13.08 -25.08
C HIS A 43 0.74 12.07 -25.34
N SER A 44 1.97 12.54 -25.52
CA SER A 44 3.11 11.63 -25.74
C SER A 44 3.43 10.77 -24.53
N LEU A 45 3.26 11.29 -23.29
CA LEU A 45 3.43 10.49 -22.08
C LEU A 45 2.45 9.31 -22.01
N TYR A 46 1.17 9.55 -22.33
CA TYR A 46 0.18 8.47 -22.38
C TYR A 46 0.42 7.50 -23.53
N ALA A 47 0.84 8.01 -24.69
CA ALA A 47 1.15 7.14 -25.84
C ALA A 47 2.31 6.21 -25.53
N GLU A 48 3.40 6.73 -24.96
CA GLU A 48 4.57 5.96 -24.55
C GLU A 48 4.21 4.91 -23.49
N ALA A 49 3.50 5.32 -22.43
CA ALA A 49 3.09 4.43 -21.35
C ALA A 49 2.27 3.24 -21.89
N LEU A 50 1.31 3.50 -22.79
CA LEU A 50 0.43 2.47 -23.33
C LEU A 50 1.09 1.58 -24.38
N ASP A 51 2.13 2.07 -25.07
CA ASP A 51 2.88 1.30 -26.06
C ASP A 51 3.91 0.38 -25.40
N VAL A 52 4.69 0.91 -24.46
CA VAL A 52 5.81 0.17 -23.83
C VAL A 52 5.36 -0.71 -22.68
N GLN A 53 4.36 -0.28 -21.89
CA GLN A 53 3.82 -0.99 -20.70
C GLN A 53 4.90 -1.38 -19.68
N GLN A 54 5.85 -0.50 -19.44
CA GLN A 54 7.01 -0.78 -18.58
C GLN A 54 6.61 -0.91 -17.11
N GLY A 55 5.63 -0.13 -16.64
CA GLY A 55 5.12 -0.21 -15.28
C GLY A 55 4.51 -1.59 -14.99
N TYR A 56 3.74 -2.13 -15.94
CA TYR A 56 3.17 -3.46 -15.82
C TYR A 56 4.25 -4.55 -15.77
N GLN A 57 5.30 -4.42 -16.57
CA GLN A 57 6.42 -5.37 -16.56
C GLN A 57 7.15 -5.37 -15.21
N TRP A 58 7.39 -4.20 -14.61
CA TRP A 58 8.01 -4.13 -13.28
C TRP A 58 7.09 -4.68 -12.19
N LEU A 59 5.80 -4.43 -12.27
CA LEU A 59 4.84 -4.99 -11.32
C LEU A 59 4.76 -6.52 -11.42
N ASP A 60 4.76 -7.06 -12.64
CA ASP A 60 4.78 -8.51 -12.86
C ASP A 60 6.08 -9.14 -12.32
N ASP A 61 7.21 -8.49 -12.54
CA ASP A 61 8.51 -8.93 -12.02
C ASP A 61 8.55 -8.91 -10.50
N LEU A 62 8.13 -7.80 -9.86
CA LEU A 62 8.03 -7.69 -8.39
C LEU A 62 7.12 -8.77 -7.82
N SER A 63 5.92 -8.95 -8.38
CA SER A 63 4.96 -9.90 -7.86
C SER A 63 5.34 -11.37 -8.11
N THR A 64 6.05 -11.66 -9.21
CA THR A 64 6.41 -13.03 -9.58
C THR A 64 7.71 -13.47 -8.95
N ASN A 65 8.74 -12.62 -8.96
CA ASN A 65 10.09 -12.98 -8.53
C ASN A 65 10.37 -12.63 -7.07
N VAL A 66 9.65 -11.67 -6.48
CA VAL A 66 9.69 -11.35 -5.05
C VAL A 66 8.46 -11.90 -4.33
N GLY A 67 7.27 -11.52 -4.78
CA GLY A 67 5.99 -11.95 -4.21
C GLY A 67 5.65 -11.30 -2.87
N PRO A 68 5.10 -12.06 -1.89
CA PRO A 68 4.75 -11.55 -0.57
C PRO A 68 5.97 -10.95 0.15
N ARG A 69 5.83 -9.72 0.66
CA ARG A 69 6.97 -8.95 1.16
C ARG A 69 6.67 -8.18 2.45
N LEU A 70 6.00 -8.87 3.39
CA LEU A 70 5.68 -8.30 4.70
C LEU A 70 6.96 -7.86 5.42
N SER A 71 6.93 -6.69 6.03
CA SER A 71 8.07 -6.05 6.67
C SER A 71 8.86 -6.98 7.60
N GLY A 72 10.18 -6.98 7.50
CA GLY A 72 11.09 -7.83 8.24
C GLY A 72 11.13 -9.30 7.78
N SER A 73 10.37 -9.68 6.75
CA SER A 73 10.41 -11.02 6.14
C SER A 73 11.58 -11.17 5.15
N PRO A 74 11.88 -12.38 4.67
CA PRO A 74 12.80 -12.55 3.54
C PRO A 74 12.33 -11.86 2.26
N GLY A 75 11.01 -11.82 2.01
CA GLY A 75 10.42 -11.13 0.86
C GLY A 75 10.64 -9.61 0.90
N ASP A 76 10.54 -8.98 2.07
CA ASP A 76 10.89 -7.58 2.28
C ASP A 76 12.34 -7.30 1.86
N SER A 77 13.29 -8.11 2.32
CA SER A 77 14.70 -7.98 1.92
C SER A 77 14.92 -8.16 0.42
N MET A 78 14.20 -9.08 -0.21
CA MET A 78 14.25 -9.30 -1.66
C MET A 78 13.66 -8.10 -2.43
N ALA A 79 12.57 -7.51 -1.93
CA ALA A 79 11.95 -6.33 -2.52
C ALA A 79 12.88 -5.11 -2.50
N VAL A 80 13.58 -4.89 -1.39
CA VAL A 80 14.60 -3.83 -1.29
C VAL A 80 15.70 -4.02 -2.32
N LEU A 81 16.23 -5.23 -2.47
CA LEU A 81 17.27 -5.53 -3.48
C LEU A 81 16.75 -5.33 -4.89
N TRP A 82 15.56 -5.84 -5.21
CA TRP A 82 14.90 -5.67 -6.49
C TRP A 82 14.70 -4.18 -6.83
N ALA A 83 14.23 -3.39 -5.86
CA ALA A 83 13.98 -1.97 -6.06
C ALA A 83 15.28 -1.19 -6.33
N VAL A 84 16.34 -1.47 -5.56
CA VAL A 84 17.66 -0.85 -5.79
C VAL A 84 18.20 -1.21 -7.18
N GLU A 85 18.19 -2.49 -7.56
CA GLU A 85 18.71 -2.95 -8.85
C GLU A 85 17.93 -2.37 -10.03
N THR A 86 16.60 -2.33 -9.91
CA THR A 86 15.74 -1.76 -10.95
C THR A 86 15.99 -0.26 -11.10
N LEU A 87 15.94 0.51 -10.00
CA LEU A 87 16.13 1.96 -10.05
C LEU A 87 17.53 2.37 -10.52
N ASP A 88 18.58 1.64 -10.12
CA ASP A 88 19.95 1.85 -10.61
C ASP A 88 20.02 1.72 -12.14
N SER A 89 19.28 0.78 -12.72
CA SER A 89 19.26 0.53 -14.16
C SER A 89 18.60 1.67 -14.96
N LEU A 90 17.77 2.50 -14.32
CA LEU A 90 17.00 3.57 -14.98
C LEU A 90 17.83 4.88 -15.16
N GLY A 91 19.05 4.93 -14.62
CA GLY A 91 19.97 6.05 -14.82
C GLY A 91 19.53 7.32 -14.09
N PHE A 92 18.95 7.20 -12.90
CA PHE A 92 18.80 8.32 -11.98
C PHE A 92 20.17 8.79 -11.45
N ASP A 93 20.26 10.04 -11.01
CA ASP A 93 21.53 10.61 -10.57
C ASP A 93 22.06 9.98 -9.29
N ARG A 94 21.14 9.54 -8.42
CA ARG A 94 21.43 8.81 -7.17
C ARG A 94 20.37 7.75 -6.93
N VAL A 95 20.82 6.57 -6.48
CA VAL A 95 19.98 5.57 -5.85
C VAL A 95 20.61 5.19 -4.52
N PHE A 96 19.84 5.22 -3.45
CA PHE A 96 20.32 4.94 -2.11
C PHE A 96 19.22 4.40 -1.22
N THR A 97 19.59 3.86 -0.07
CA THR A 97 18.66 3.32 0.92
C THR A 97 18.75 4.10 2.23
N GLN A 98 17.61 4.18 2.93
CA GLN A 98 17.52 4.70 4.29
C GLN A 98 17.09 3.57 5.20
N ALA A 99 17.92 3.25 6.20
CA ALA A 99 17.63 2.15 7.14
C ALA A 99 16.44 2.51 8.06
N VAL A 100 15.56 1.54 8.25
CA VAL A 100 14.34 1.66 9.05
C VAL A 100 14.24 0.47 9.99
N ASP A 101 14.04 0.71 11.29
CA ASP A 101 13.73 -0.35 12.24
C ASP A 101 12.25 -0.69 12.17
N VAL A 102 11.91 -1.89 11.65
CA VAL A 102 10.54 -2.29 11.36
C VAL A 102 10.03 -3.39 12.28
N ARG A 103 8.73 -3.40 12.50
CA ARG A 103 8.05 -4.50 13.16
C ARG A 103 8.20 -5.78 12.34
N HIS A 104 8.43 -6.91 13.03
CA HIS A 104 8.49 -8.23 12.40
C HIS A 104 7.48 -9.17 13.07
N TRP A 105 6.40 -9.42 12.38
CA TRP A 105 5.39 -10.39 12.76
C TRP A 105 5.35 -11.51 11.72
N GLN A 106 5.08 -12.73 12.15
CA GLN A 106 5.04 -13.91 11.29
C GLN A 106 3.71 -14.63 11.47
N ARG A 107 3.03 -14.87 10.38
CA ARG A 107 1.86 -15.74 10.31
C ARG A 107 2.28 -17.18 10.63
N GLY A 108 1.34 -17.99 11.10
CA GLY A 108 1.53 -19.40 11.41
C GLY A 108 0.38 -20.22 10.86
N GLU A 109 0.09 -21.35 11.51
CA GLU A 109 -1.10 -22.14 11.24
C GLU A 109 -2.37 -21.35 11.54
N GLU A 110 -3.40 -21.51 10.69
CA GLU A 110 -4.67 -20.81 10.79
C GLU A 110 -5.79 -21.80 10.46
N THR A 111 -6.58 -22.15 11.44
CA THR A 111 -7.76 -23.01 11.23
C THR A 111 -8.94 -22.53 12.07
N ALA A 112 -10.14 -22.69 11.54
CA ALA A 112 -11.36 -22.50 12.31
C ALA A 112 -12.45 -23.45 11.85
N ASP A 113 -13.28 -23.85 12.80
CA ASP A 113 -14.53 -24.56 12.55
C ASP A 113 -15.60 -24.11 13.54
N PHE A 114 -16.84 -24.33 13.16
CA PHE A 114 -17.99 -24.12 14.03
C PHE A 114 -18.81 -25.42 14.12
N GLU A 115 -19.02 -25.86 15.34
CA GLU A 115 -19.81 -27.05 15.65
C GLU A 115 -21.11 -26.67 16.38
N SER A 116 -22.23 -27.26 15.98
CA SER A 116 -23.53 -27.11 16.61
C SER A 116 -24.32 -28.40 16.54
N ALA A 117 -25.52 -28.39 17.09
CA ALA A 117 -26.45 -29.55 16.98
C ALA A 117 -26.80 -29.86 15.51
N SER A 118 -26.66 -28.94 14.58
CA SER A 118 -26.92 -29.10 13.14
C SER A 118 -25.75 -29.71 12.38
N GLY A 119 -24.56 -29.80 12.98
CA GLY A 119 -23.34 -30.31 12.36
C GLY A 119 -22.11 -29.43 12.57
N SER A 120 -21.04 -29.74 11.87
CA SER A 120 -19.77 -28.96 11.88
C SER A 120 -19.49 -28.41 10.49
N LYS A 121 -18.88 -27.18 10.45
CA LYS A 121 -18.39 -26.55 9.23
C LYS A 121 -17.02 -25.95 9.45
N VAL A 122 -16.06 -26.27 8.57
CA VAL A 122 -14.78 -25.58 8.47
C VAL A 122 -14.99 -24.19 7.89
N LEU A 123 -14.34 -23.18 8.46
CA LEU A 123 -14.48 -21.77 8.12
C LEU A 123 -13.17 -21.19 7.61
N HIS A 124 -13.25 -20.31 6.62
CA HIS A 124 -12.09 -19.63 6.06
C HIS A 124 -11.73 -18.42 6.92
N VAL A 125 -10.60 -18.52 7.61
CA VAL A 125 -10.10 -17.47 8.50
C VAL A 125 -8.65 -17.15 8.18
N THR A 126 -8.21 -15.96 8.59
CA THR A 126 -6.80 -15.55 8.59
C THR A 126 -6.52 -14.67 9.79
N ALA A 127 -5.36 -14.81 10.43
CA ALA A 127 -4.97 -13.96 11.55
C ALA A 127 -4.88 -12.50 11.11
N LEU A 128 -5.40 -11.59 11.93
CA LEU A 128 -5.15 -10.16 11.74
C LEU A 128 -3.69 -9.86 12.08
N GLY A 129 -3.09 -8.97 11.30
CA GLY A 129 -1.70 -8.57 11.45
C GLY A 129 -1.40 -7.98 12.81
N GLY A 130 -0.46 -8.61 13.53
CA GLY A 130 -0.13 -8.26 14.90
C GLY A 130 -0.93 -8.98 15.98
N SER A 131 -1.82 -9.91 15.60
CA SER A 131 -2.51 -10.78 16.55
C SER A 131 -1.53 -11.63 17.37
N VAL A 132 -1.87 -11.86 18.63
CA VAL A 132 -1.22 -12.91 19.43
C VAL A 132 -1.75 -14.29 19.01
N PRO A 133 -0.96 -15.37 19.21
CA PRO A 133 -1.43 -16.73 18.92
C PRO A 133 -2.53 -17.17 19.90
N THR A 134 -3.25 -18.22 19.52
CA THR A 134 -4.05 -19.00 20.44
C THR A 134 -3.15 -19.84 21.39
N PRO A 135 -3.67 -20.35 22.52
CA PRO A 135 -2.89 -21.23 23.40
C PRO A 135 -2.24 -22.39 22.64
N GLY A 136 -0.95 -22.59 22.88
CA GLY A 136 -0.12 -23.59 22.20
C GLY A 136 0.44 -23.18 20.85
N GLY A 137 -0.02 -22.12 20.23
CA GLY A 137 0.45 -21.64 18.91
C GLY A 137 0.24 -22.69 17.80
N ASN A 138 1.26 -22.86 16.93
CA ASN A 138 1.23 -23.89 15.87
C ASN A 138 1.07 -25.30 16.46
N GLY A 139 0.05 -26.04 16.02
CA GLY A 139 -0.29 -27.36 16.54
C GLY A 139 -0.85 -27.37 17.96
N GLY A 140 -1.22 -26.20 18.50
CA GLY A 140 -1.85 -26.08 19.81
C GLY A 140 -3.35 -26.45 19.80
N GLU A 141 -3.90 -26.57 21.01
CA GLU A 141 -5.33 -26.90 21.19
C GLU A 141 -6.29 -25.79 20.76
N GLY A 142 -5.79 -24.58 20.50
CA GLY A 142 -6.61 -23.45 20.10
C GLY A 142 -7.53 -22.92 21.21
N ILE A 143 -8.62 -22.26 20.79
CA ILE A 143 -9.67 -21.75 21.66
C ILE A 143 -11.02 -22.29 21.16
N THR A 144 -11.76 -22.95 22.02
CA THR A 144 -13.15 -23.35 21.75
C THR A 144 -14.08 -22.59 22.68
N ALA A 145 -15.00 -21.80 22.13
CA ALA A 145 -15.97 -21.06 22.92
C ALA A 145 -17.25 -20.75 22.12
N GLU A 146 -18.31 -20.39 22.84
CA GLU A 146 -19.53 -19.84 22.24
C GLU A 146 -19.22 -18.48 21.59
N VAL A 147 -20.03 -18.10 20.59
CA VAL A 147 -19.87 -16.86 19.81
C VAL A 147 -21.00 -15.89 20.13
N ILE A 148 -20.65 -14.63 20.29
CA ILE A 148 -21.60 -13.51 20.33
C ILE A 148 -21.38 -12.62 19.12
N GLU A 149 -22.40 -12.51 18.27
CA GLU A 149 -22.39 -11.58 17.13
C GLU A 149 -22.59 -10.14 17.58
N ILE A 150 -21.74 -9.26 17.09
CA ILE A 150 -21.71 -7.81 17.33
C ILE A 150 -21.79 -7.07 15.99
N VAL A 151 -22.80 -6.24 15.82
CA VAL A 151 -22.99 -5.42 14.61
C VAL A 151 -22.99 -3.95 15.00
N GLY A 152 -21.82 -3.29 14.84
CA GLY A 152 -21.63 -1.90 15.20
C GLY A 152 -21.26 -1.67 16.67
N ARG A 153 -20.82 -0.44 16.96
CA ARG A 153 -20.33 -0.03 18.29
C ARG A 153 -21.44 -0.06 19.34
N ASP A 154 -22.64 0.36 18.99
CA ASP A 154 -23.78 0.38 19.92
C ASP A 154 -24.17 -1.02 20.35
N ASP A 155 -24.13 -1.98 19.44
CA ASP A 155 -24.38 -3.38 19.74
C ASP A 155 -23.30 -3.97 20.67
N LEU A 156 -22.03 -3.59 20.48
CA LEU A 156 -20.95 -3.96 21.40
C LEU A 156 -21.25 -3.45 22.83
N HIS A 157 -21.70 -2.21 22.99
CA HIS A 157 -22.05 -1.67 24.30
C HIS A 157 -23.25 -2.41 24.91
N ALA A 158 -24.26 -2.72 24.12
CA ALA A 158 -25.44 -3.42 24.59
C ALA A 158 -25.16 -4.89 24.99
N LYS A 159 -24.37 -5.61 24.18
CA LYS A 159 -24.08 -7.04 24.36
C LYS A 159 -22.76 -7.35 25.10
N GLY A 160 -21.93 -6.34 25.39
CA GLY A 160 -20.61 -6.54 26.00
C GLY A 160 -20.63 -7.44 27.23
N HIS A 161 -21.64 -7.30 28.07
CA HIS A 161 -21.83 -8.15 29.27
C HIS A 161 -21.95 -9.64 28.98
N LEU A 162 -22.28 -10.05 27.75
CA LEU A 162 -22.38 -11.44 27.30
C LEU A 162 -21.04 -12.04 26.84
N LEU A 163 -20.01 -11.22 26.63
CA LEU A 163 -18.73 -11.61 26.01
C LEU A 163 -17.78 -12.37 26.93
N LYS A 164 -18.02 -12.37 28.25
CA LYS A 164 -17.11 -13.02 29.18
C LYS A 164 -16.93 -14.51 28.88
N GLY A 165 -15.68 -14.90 28.55
CA GLY A 165 -15.32 -16.28 28.19
C GLY A 165 -15.80 -16.73 26.81
N LYS A 166 -16.26 -15.80 25.94
CA LYS A 166 -16.78 -16.09 24.62
C LYS A 166 -15.93 -15.43 23.53
N ILE A 167 -16.17 -15.82 22.28
CA ILE A 167 -15.57 -15.19 21.09
C ILE A 167 -16.52 -14.07 20.63
N ALA A 168 -15.96 -12.87 20.44
CA ALA A 168 -16.71 -11.77 19.83
C ALA A 168 -16.62 -11.88 18.31
N PHE A 169 -17.75 -12.02 17.63
CA PHE A 169 -17.83 -11.98 16.17
C PHE A 169 -18.34 -10.61 15.73
N PHE A 170 -17.41 -9.76 15.29
CA PHE A 170 -17.71 -8.46 14.71
C PHE A 170 -18.15 -8.63 13.26
N ASN A 171 -19.42 -8.30 12.96
CA ASN A 171 -20.05 -8.57 11.68
C ASN A 171 -20.67 -7.32 11.03
N GLU A 172 -20.11 -6.13 11.28
CA GLU A 172 -20.53 -4.91 10.59
C GLU A 172 -20.01 -4.92 9.14
N PRO A 173 -20.87 -4.97 8.11
CA PRO A 173 -20.42 -4.94 6.73
C PRO A 173 -19.97 -3.53 6.33
N MET A 174 -19.12 -3.43 5.29
CA MET A 174 -18.92 -2.18 4.59
C MET A 174 -20.25 -1.67 4.02
N ASP A 175 -20.52 -0.37 4.16
CA ASP A 175 -21.76 0.24 3.69
C ASP A 175 -21.81 0.22 2.14
N PRO A 176 -22.71 -0.57 1.52
CA PRO A 176 -22.76 -0.69 0.06
C PRO A 176 -23.33 0.55 -0.65
N GLY A 177 -23.95 1.47 0.10
CA GLY A 177 -24.47 2.73 -0.42
C GLY A 177 -23.39 3.80 -0.66
N LEU A 178 -22.17 3.58 -0.17
CA LEU A 178 -21.08 4.54 -0.35
C LEU A 178 -20.30 4.25 -1.64
N ILE A 179 -20.47 5.14 -2.63
CA ILE A 179 -19.76 5.05 -3.92
C ILE A 179 -18.23 5.10 -3.78
N ARG A 180 -17.73 5.80 -2.77
CA ARG A 180 -16.31 5.81 -2.40
C ARG A 180 -16.03 4.64 -1.48
N THR A 181 -15.50 3.56 -2.02
CA THR A 181 -15.23 2.32 -1.29
C THR A 181 -14.27 2.50 -0.11
N GLY A 182 -13.25 3.36 -0.24
CA GLY A 182 -12.38 3.74 0.87
C GLY A 182 -13.13 4.38 2.06
N SER A 183 -14.20 5.13 1.81
CA SER A 183 -15.04 5.66 2.90
C SER A 183 -15.85 4.57 3.60
N ALA A 184 -16.32 3.56 2.85
CA ALA A 184 -17.02 2.41 3.41
C ALA A 184 -16.07 1.55 4.26
N TYR A 185 -14.85 1.33 3.76
CA TYR A 185 -13.79 0.63 4.48
C TYR A 185 -13.40 1.35 5.78
N GLY A 186 -13.14 2.66 5.72
CA GLY A 186 -12.77 3.45 6.90
C GLY A 186 -13.87 3.44 8.00
N ARG A 187 -15.16 3.43 7.60
CA ARG A 187 -16.27 3.32 8.57
C ARG A 187 -16.29 1.97 9.29
N ALA A 188 -16.06 0.88 8.59
CA ALA A 188 -16.08 -0.46 9.15
C ALA A 188 -14.75 -0.86 9.81
N GLY A 189 -13.65 -0.16 9.50
CA GLY A 189 -12.27 -0.50 9.91
C GLY A 189 -12.03 -0.59 11.42
N TRP A 190 -12.83 0.10 12.25
CA TRP A 190 -12.69 0.11 13.71
C TRP A 190 -12.74 -1.29 14.32
N GLN A 191 -13.59 -2.19 13.78
CA GLN A 191 -13.78 -3.55 14.28
C GLN A 191 -12.52 -4.41 14.07
N ARG A 192 -11.78 -4.18 12.97
CA ARG A 192 -10.50 -4.82 12.73
C ARG A 192 -9.39 -4.19 13.57
N TRP A 193 -9.28 -2.86 13.53
CA TRP A 193 -8.17 -2.16 14.16
C TRP A 193 -8.17 -2.31 15.69
N GLY A 194 -9.28 -2.04 16.36
CA GLY A 194 -9.38 -2.00 17.82
C GLY A 194 -10.29 -3.05 18.44
N GLY A 195 -10.97 -3.86 17.65
CA GLY A 195 -12.00 -4.79 18.11
C GLY A 195 -11.53 -5.74 19.20
N ALA A 196 -10.30 -6.27 19.05
CA ALA A 196 -9.73 -7.19 20.03
C ALA A 196 -9.61 -6.54 21.43
N SER A 197 -9.06 -5.33 21.50
CA SER A 197 -8.96 -4.61 22.78
C SER A 197 -10.33 -4.23 23.34
N MET A 198 -11.26 -3.80 22.48
CA MET A 198 -12.62 -3.47 22.91
C MET A 198 -13.34 -4.67 23.49
N ALA A 199 -13.29 -5.83 22.81
CA ALA A 199 -13.91 -7.07 23.28
C ALA A 199 -13.23 -7.63 24.55
N ALA A 200 -11.91 -7.52 24.66
CA ALA A 200 -11.15 -7.97 25.82
C ALA A 200 -11.55 -7.24 27.10
N LYS A 201 -11.92 -5.95 27.04
CA LYS A 201 -12.45 -5.19 28.17
C LYS A 201 -13.72 -5.79 28.77
N TYR A 202 -14.50 -6.53 27.98
CA TYR A 202 -15.68 -7.27 28.39
C TYR A 202 -15.39 -8.75 28.71
N GLY A 203 -14.13 -9.18 28.64
CA GLY A 203 -13.71 -10.54 28.99
C GLY A 203 -13.86 -11.56 27.85
N ALA A 204 -13.96 -11.12 26.59
CA ALA A 204 -13.86 -12.00 25.45
C ALA A 204 -12.50 -12.73 25.42
N VAL A 205 -12.45 -13.95 24.87
CA VAL A 205 -11.25 -14.79 24.80
C VAL A 205 -10.59 -14.77 23.43
N ALA A 206 -11.33 -14.41 22.37
CA ALA A 206 -10.83 -14.18 21.02
C ALA A 206 -11.82 -13.29 20.25
N VAL A 207 -11.38 -12.83 19.08
CA VAL A 207 -12.19 -12.03 18.16
C VAL A 207 -12.13 -12.63 16.76
N VAL A 208 -13.27 -12.64 16.08
CA VAL A 208 -13.39 -12.92 14.64
C VAL A 208 -14.07 -11.72 13.99
N VAL A 209 -13.49 -11.20 12.92
CA VAL A 209 -13.96 -9.99 12.23
C VAL A 209 -14.35 -10.33 10.80
N ARG A 210 -15.55 -9.94 10.39
CA ARG A 210 -15.97 -10.01 8.99
C ARG A 210 -14.96 -9.30 8.09
N SER A 211 -14.58 -9.92 6.99
CA SER A 211 -13.72 -9.31 5.97
C SER A 211 -14.27 -7.99 5.44
N LEU A 212 -13.40 -6.99 5.34
CA LEU A 212 -13.76 -5.61 4.96
C LEU A 212 -13.77 -5.45 3.43
N THR A 213 -14.81 -5.97 2.80
CA THR A 213 -15.05 -5.93 1.36
C THR A 213 -16.55 -5.97 1.05
N HIS A 214 -16.92 -5.53 -0.16
CA HIS A 214 -18.26 -5.74 -0.71
C HIS A 214 -18.41 -7.09 -1.40
N ARG A 215 -17.31 -7.73 -1.79
CA ARG A 215 -17.28 -9.03 -2.46
C ARG A 215 -17.78 -10.12 -1.53
N GLN A 216 -18.55 -11.07 -2.08
CA GLN A 216 -19.03 -12.25 -1.34
C GLN A 216 -18.25 -13.46 -1.85
N ASP A 217 -17.27 -13.90 -1.06
CA ASP A 217 -16.39 -15.03 -1.40
C ASP A 217 -15.85 -15.72 -0.14
N ASP A 218 -14.96 -16.68 -0.35
CA ASP A 218 -14.33 -17.49 0.69
C ASP A 218 -12.92 -17.04 1.05
N PHE A 219 -12.48 -15.86 0.56
CA PHE A 219 -11.16 -15.33 0.85
C PHE A 219 -11.22 -14.37 2.05
N PRO A 220 -10.64 -14.73 3.20
CA PRO A 220 -10.59 -13.84 4.35
C PRO A 220 -9.57 -12.71 4.13
N HIS A 221 -9.91 -11.51 4.63
CA HIS A 221 -9.06 -10.33 4.59
C HIS A 221 -8.31 -10.17 5.91
N THR A 222 -6.99 -10.00 5.83
CA THR A 222 -6.15 -9.63 6.96
C THR A 222 -6.11 -8.09 7.13
N GLY A 223 -5.05 -7.59 7.71
CA GLY A 223 -4.71 -6.18 7.91
C GLY A 223 -4.29 -5.91 9.34
N ALA A 224 -3.59 -4.81 9.56
CA ALA A 224 -3.07 -4.45 10.86
C ALA A 224 -4.17 -4.26 11.92
N MET A 225 -3.83 -4.63 13.15
CA MET A 225 -4.61 -4.35 14.35
C MET A 225 -3.70 -3.80 15.45
N ALA A 226 -4.29 -3.07 16.39
CA ALA A 226 -3.59 -2.53 17.54
C ALA A 226 -4.20 -3.04 18.85
N TYR A 227 -3.32 -3.37 19.80
CA TYR A 227 -3.72 -3.62 21.19
C TYR A 227 -3.55 -2.35 22.02
N GLU A 228 -4.57 -2.01 22.81
CA GLU A 228 -4.45 -0.95 23.80
C GLU A 228 -3.51 -1.37 24.95
N GLU A 229 -2.69 -0.44 25.42
CA GLU A 229 -1.89 -0.66 26.60
C GLU A 229 -2.75 -1.05 27.81
N LYS A 230 -2.25 -1.95 28.65
CA LYS A 230 -2.92 -2.45 29.87
C LYS A 230 -4.22 -3.22 29.65
N VAL A 231 -4.61 -3.50 28.42
CA VAL A 231 -5.71 -4.40 28.07
C VAL A 231 -5.13 -5.77 27.73
N ALA A 232 -5.79 -6.85 28.16
CA ALA A 232 -5.39 -8.21 27.82
C ALA A 232 -5.35 -8.39 26.28
N LYS A 233 -4.25 -8.92 25.78
CA LYS A 233 -4.15 -9.27 24.34
C LYS A 233 -4.85 -10.60 24.11
N ILE A 234 -5.83 -10.61 23.22
CA ILE A 234 -6.57 -11.82 22.82
C ILE A 234 -6.38 -12.07 21.32
N PRO A 235 -6.40 -13.33 20.85
CA PRO A 235 -6.29 -13.66 19.43
C PRO A 235 -7.38 -13.01 18.60
N ALA A 236 -7.02 -12.61 17.36
CA ALA A 236 -7.95 -11.97 16.43
C ALA A 236 -7.72 -12.47 14.99
N ALA A 237 -8.80 -12.82 14.31
CA ALA A 237 -8.80 -13.30 12.92
C ALA A 237 -9.85 -12.58 12.08
N GLY A 238 -9.57 -12.42 10.77
CA GLY A 238 -10.58 -12.15 9.75
C GLY A 238 -11.28 -13.43 9.33
N ILE A 239 -12.57 -13.36 9.01
CA ILE A 239 -13.36 -14.47 8.44
C ILE A 239 -13.89 -14.04 7.08
N SER A 240 -13.99 -14.97 6.12
CA SER A 240 -14.53 -14.69 4.79
C SER A 240 -15.95 -14.14 4.86
N THR A 241 -16.38 -13.41 3.84
CA THR A 241 -17.73 -12.83 3.80
C THR A 241 -18.83 -13.89 3.70
N ASN A 242 -18.58 -14.98 2.95
CA ASN A 242 -19.52 -16.10 2.86
C ASN A 242 -19.68 -16.80 4.20
N ASP A 243 -18.57 -17.07 4.89
CA ASP A 243 -18.60 -17.73 6.20
C ASP A 243 -19.16 -16.82 7.28
N ALA A 244 -18.90 -15.51 7.21
CA ALA A 244 -19.54 -14.54 8.11
C ALA A 244 -21.07 -14.51 7.97
N ASN A 245 -21.57 -14.54 6.73
CA ASN A 245 -23.02 -14.62 6.45
C ASN A 245 -23.61 -15.94 6.94
N TRP A 246 -22.92 -17.05 6.69
CA TRP A 246 -23.34 -18.36 7.16
C TRP A 246 -23.38 -18.42 8.69
N LEU A 247 -22.30 -17.99 9.37
CA LEU A 247 -22.22 -17.99 10.82
C LEU A 247 -23.30 -17.12 11.46
N SER A 248 -23.55 -15.92 10.94
CA SER A 248 -24.64 -15.05 11.40
C SER A 248 -26.01 -15.72 11.27
N SER A 249 -26.23 -16.47 10.20
CA SER A 249 -27.48 -17.23 10.02
C SER A 249 -27.60 -18.41 11.01
N GLU A 250 -26.51 -19.16 11.18
CA GLU A 250 -26.47 -20.33 12.08
C GLU A 250 -26.69 -19.91 13.54
N LEU A 251 -26.07 -18.82 14.00
CA LEU A 251 -26.22 -18.31 15.37
C LEU A 251 -27.65 -17.95 15.76
N LYS A 252 -28.55 -17.73 14.81
CA LYS A 252 -29.99 -17.48 15.09
C LYS A 252 -30.74 -18.73 15.47
N THR A 253 -30.27 -19.89 15.02
CA THR A 253 -30.99 -21.19 15.17
C THR A 253 -30.18 -22.22 15.94
N ALA A 254 -28.86 -22.12 15.93
CA ALA A 254 -27.96 -23.07 16.59
C ALA A 254 -28.17 -23.09 18.12
N LYS A 255 -28.31 -24.31 18.65
CA LYS A 255 -28.26 -24.55 20.09
C LYS A 255 -26.84 -25.06 20.43
N ASN A 256 -26.22 -24.48 21.46
CA ASN A 256 -24.90 -24.89 21.98
C ASN A 256 -23.82 -24.93 20.90
N GLY A 257 -23.80 -23.89 20.03
CA GLY A 257 -22.78 -23.75 19.01
C GLY A 257 -21.45 -23.27 19.59
N HIS A 258 -20.34 -23.89 19.19
CA HIS A 258 -18.98 -23.55 19.59
C HIS A 258 -18.12 -23.29 18.36
N PHE A 259 -17.36 -22.20 18.42
CA PHE A 259 -16.36 -21.87 17.43
C PHE A 259 -15.00 -22.33 17.97
N HIS A 260 -14.29 -23.09 17.18
CA HIS A 260 -12.91 -23.46 17.45
C HIS A 260 -11.97 -22.64 16.56
N LEU A 261 -10.91 -22.06 17.15
CA LEU A 261 -9.94 -21.21 16.46
C LEU A 261 -8.52 -21.59 16.85
N VAL A 262 -7.66 -21.84 15.86
CA VAL A 262 -6.21 -22.00 16.03
C VAL A 262 -5.50 -20.91 15.25
N LEU A 263 -4.63 -20.15 15.90
CA LEU A 263 -3.74 -19.17 15.29
C LEU A 263 -2.32 -19.38 15.81
N GLY A 264 -1.38 -19.67 14.90
CA GLY A 264 0.02 -19.91 15.21
C GLY A 264 0.95 -18.70 15.03
N CYS A 265 0.40 -17.52 14.80
CA CYS A 265 1.15 -16.29 14.54
C CYS A 265 2.11 -15.91 15.68
N LYS A 266 3.17 -15.17 15.36
CA LYS A 266 4.20 -14.79 16.35
C LYS A 266 4.75 -13.39 16.08
N GLU A 267 4.80 -12.58 17.14
CA GLU A 267 5.65 -11.40 17.16
C GLU A 267 7.11 -11.82 17.28
N LYS A 268 7.96 -11.26 16.45
CA LYS A 268 9.42 -11.49 16.42
C LYS A 268 10.17 -10.26 16.89
N LYS A 269 11.48 -10.36 17.00
CA LYS A 269 12.33 -9.18 17.20
C LYS A 269 12.24 -8.28 15.97
N ARG A 270 12.16 -6.97 16.21
CA ARG A 270 12.25 -5.96 15.14
C ARG A 270 13.48 -6.22 14.27
N LYS A 271 13.41 -5.82 13.02
CA LYS A 271 14.48 -5.96 12.03
C LYS A 271 14.72 -4.64 11.32
N THR A 272 15.88 -4.52 10.70
CA THR A 272 16.15 -3.45 9.77
C THR A 272 15.58 -3.81 8.40
N SER A 273 14.77 -2.92 7.85
CA SER A 273 14.38 -2.82 6.45
C SER A 273 14.86 -1.47 5.89
N TYR A 274 14.46 -1.09 4.69
CA TYR A 274 14.96 0.13 4.06
C TYR A 274 13.89 0.80 3.20
N ASN A 275 13.76 2.13 3.33
CA ASN A 275 13.22 2.92 2.24
C ASN A 275 14.20 2.88 1.07
N VAL A 276 13.72 2.72 -0.15
CA VAL A 276 14.55 2.80 -1.35
C VAL A 276 14.25 4.11 -2.06
N ILE A 277 15.30 4.88 -2.34
CA ILE A 277 15.17 6.27 -2.80
C ILE A 277 15.99 6.46 -4.07
N ALA A 278 15.35 7.04 -5.10
CA ALA A 278 16.04 7.47 -6.32
C ALA A 278 15.84 8.96 -6.56
N GLU A 279 16.87 9.65 -7.04
CA GLU A 279 16.82 11.08 -7.32
C GLU A 279 17.17 11.42 -8.77
N TRP A 280 16.43 12.36 -9.31
CA TRP A 280 16.69 13.06 -10.55
C TRP A 280 16.81 14.56 -10.27
N THR A 281 18.02 15.09 -10.33
CA THR A 281 18.40 16.45 -9.90
C THR A 281 17.76 17.53 -10.75
N GLY A 282 17.17 18.52 -10.09
CA GLY A 282 16.58 19.69 -10.75
C GLY A 282 17.61 20.63 -11.36
N SER A 283 17.27 21.25 -12.47
CA SER A 283 18.15 22.13 -13.23
C SER A 283 18.25 23.57 -12.69
N SER A 284 17.24 24.04 -11.95
CA SER A 284 17.17 25.45 -11.48
C SER A 284 16.84 25.61 -10.00
N HIS A 285 16.11 24.67 -9.42
CA HIS A 285 15.67 24.66 -8.01
C HIS A 285 15.97 23.29 -7.40
N SER A 286 17.25 22.90 -7.42
CA SER A 286 17.66 21.55 -6.98
C SER A 286 17.51 21.29 -5.48
N ASP A 287 17.33 22.33 -4.68
CA ASP A 287 17.01 22.30 -3.24
C ASP A 287 15.53 22.08 -2.95
N GLU A 288 14.65 22.32 -3.93
CA GLU A 288 13.22 22.01 -3.85
C GLU A 288 12.96 20.59 -4.34
N VAL A 289 12.32 19.75 -3.49
CA VAL A 289 12.12 18.32 -3.76
C VAL A 289 10.67 18.00 -4.02
N VAL A 290 10.43 17.33 -5.13
CA VAL A 290 9.15 16.74 -5.54
C VAL A 290 9.22 15.25 -5.30
N VAL A 291 8.46 14.73 -4.35
CA VAL A 291 8.38 13.30 -4.03
C VAL A 291 7.25 12.64 -4.79
N VAL A 292 7.48 11.44 -5.29
CA VAL A 292 6.46 10.50 -5.73
C VAL A 292 6.76 9.13 -5.14
N GLY A 293 5.76 8.46 -4.55
CA GLY A 293 5.99 7.21 -3.85
C GLY A 293 4.78 6.29 -3.74
N GLY A 294 5.03 5.18 -3.12
CA GLY A 294 4.14 4.15 -2.66
C GLY A 294 4.90 3.24 -1.71
N HIS A 295 4.22 2.33 -1.01
CA HIS A 295 4.92 1.46 -0.07
C HIS A 295 5.41 0.17 -0.71
N LEU A 296 6.61 -0.26 -0.30
CA LEU A 296 7.27 -1.42 -0.89
C LEU A 296 6.83 -2.73 -0.26
N ASP A 297 6.47 -2.73 1.01
CA ASP A 297 5.98 -3.91 1.70
C ASP A 297 4.55 -4.30 1.27
N SER A 298 4.09 -5.46 1.65
CA SER A 298 2.74 -5.96 1.41
C SER A 298 2.36 -7.01 2.44
N TRP A 299 1.07 -7.32 2.55
CA TRP A 299 0.66 -8.50 3.30
C TRP A 299 1.16 -9.80 2.67
N ASP A 300 1.25 -10.83 3.51
CA ASP A 300 1.85 -12.13 3.21
C ASP A 300 0.87 -13.16 2.60
N LEU A 301 -0.41 -12.84 2.47
CA LEU A 301 -1.43 -13.73 1.90
C LEU A 301 -1.40 -13.75 0.38
N GLY A 302 -1.24 -12.59 -0.24
CA GLY A 302 -1.17 -12.37 -1.68
C GLY A 302 0.24 -11.99 -2.13
N ARG A 303 0.33 -11.51 -3.36
CA ARG A 303 1.59 -11.01 -3.95
C ARG A 303 1.75 -9.49 -3.82
N GLY A 304 0.76 -8.80 -3.23
CA GLY A 304 0.77 -7.36 -3.05
C GLY A 304 0.86 -6.60 -4.36
N THR A 305 0.03 -6.94 -5.35
CA THR A 305 0.03 -6.29 -6.65
C THR A 305 -0.81 -5.03 -6.67
N GLN A 306 -1.97 -5.06 -6.00
CA GLN A 306 -2.84 -3.89 -5.83
C GLN A 306 -2.37 -3.04 -4.66
N ASP A 307 -1.87 -3.68 -3.60
CA ASP A 307 -1.51 -3.10 -2.31
C ASP A 307 -0.07 -3.50 -1.90
N ASP A 308 0.98 -2.70 -2.19
CA ASP A 308 0.96 -1.51 -3.03
C ASP A 308 1.98 -1.62 -4.18
N GLY A 309 2.15 -2.81 -4.77
CA GLY A 309 2.98 -2.97 -5.97
C GLY A 309 2.56 -2.04 -7.11
N ALA A 310 1.25 -1.74 -7.22
CA ALA A 310 0.73 -0.80 -8.22
C ALA A 310 1.26 0.62 -7.98
N GLY A 311 1.31 1.09 -6.73
CA GLY A 311 1.87 2.40 -6.40
C GLY A 311 3.38 2.47 -6.60
N VAL A 312 4.11 1.41 -6.25
CA VAL A 312 5.53 1.26 -6.59
C VAL A 312 5.74 1.40 -8.11
N ALA A 313 4.98 0.66 -8.92
CA ALA A 313 5.07 0.74 -10.38
C ALA A 313 4.69 2.13 -10.90
N HIS A 314 3.63 2.75 -10.37
CA HIS A 314 3.20 4.10 -10.71
C HIS A 314 4.30 5.13 -10.46
N ALA A 315 4.92 5.11 -9.27
CA ALA A 315 5.96 6.06 -8.89
C ALA A 315 7.21 5.95 -9.79
N MET A 316 7.67 4.72 -9.99
CA MET A 316 8.82 4.44 -10.85
C MET A 316 8.56 4.81 -12.30
N HIS A 317 7.42 4.39 -12.84
CA HIS A 317 7.08 4.59 -14.25
C HIS A 317 6.78 6.05 -14.56
N ALA A 318 6.15 6.79 -13.65
CA ALA A 318 5.89 8.21 -13.87
C ALA A 318 7.16 9.02 -14.08
N LEU A 319 8.18 8.84 -13.25
CA LEU A 319 9.46 9.56 -13.44
C LEU A 319 10.27 9.01 -14.62
N TRP A 320 10.19 7.71 -14.88
CA TRP A 320 10.82 7.13 -16.09
C TRP A 320 10.22 7.72 -17.37
N LEU A 321 8.90 7.85 -17.49
CA LEU A 321 8.22 8.48 -18.63
C LEU A 321 8.68 9.92 -18.85
N LEU A 322 8.76 10.71 -17.78
CA LEU A 322 9.27 12.09 -17.87
C LEU A 322 10.73 12.11 -18.34
N LYS A 323 11.55 11.22 -17.84
CA LYS A 323 12.96 11.13 -18.23
C LYS A 323 13.13 10.70 -19.70
N GLN A 324 12.37 9.71 -20.17
CA GLN A 324 12.38 9.24 -21.56
C GLN A 324 11.84 10.29 -22.55
N SER A 325 10.88 11.13 -22.11
CA SER A 325 10.36 12.21 -22.95
C SER A 325 11.37 13.32 -23.25
N GLY A 326 12.55 13.31 -22.62
CA GLY A 326 13.55 14.36 -22.71
C GLY A 326 13.23 15.62 -21.88
N TYR A 327 12.27 15.53 -20.98
CA TYR A 327 11.99 16.60 -20.02
C TYR A 327 13.21 16.86 -19.13
N THR A 328 13.47 18.12 -18.85
CA THR A 328 14.49 18.54 -17.88
C THR A 328 13.78 19.16 -16.70
N PRO A 329 13.80 18.53 -15.51
CA PRO A 329 13.04 19.00 -14.36
C PRO A 329 13.64 20.31 -13.83
N HIS A 330 12.77 21.20 -13.36
CA HIS A 330 13.20 22.42 -12.67
C HIS A 330 13.65 22.10 -11.24
N ARG A 331 12.92 21.22 -10.56
CA ARG A 331 13.12 20.76 -9.18
C ARG A 331 13.67 19.35 -9.15
N THR A 332 14.28 18.97 -8.06
CA THR A 332 14.69 17.58 -7.87
C THR A 332 13.47 16.69 -7.68
N HIS A 333 13.30 15.71 -8.58
CA HIS A 333 12.29 14.66 -8.43
C HIS A 333 12.89 13.47 -7.69
N ARG A 334 12.12 12.93 -6.75
CA ARG A 334 12.55 11.83 -5.91
C ARG A 334 11.47 10.74 -5.89
N ILE A 335 11.86 9.51 -6.24
CA ILE A 335 11.05 8.33 -5.92
C ILE A 335 11.37 7.94 -4.49
N VAL A 336 10.35 7.64 -3.70
CA VAL A 336 10.49 7.02 -2.37
C VAL A 336 9.59 5.81 -2.32
N LEU A 337 10.19 4.62 -2.19
CA LEU A 337 9.50 3.38 -1.94
C LEU A 337 9.59 3.12 -0.43
N PHE A 338 8.47 3.34 0.25
CA PHE A 338 8.41 3.35 1.71
C PHE A 338 8.41 1.94 2.30
N ALA A 339 9.07 1.75 3.42
CA ALA A 339 9.09 0.49 4.16
C ALA A 339 8.05 0.51 5.27
N ASN A 340 7.38 -0.63 5.48
CA ASN A 340 6.52 -0.88 6.64
C ASN A 340 5.31 0.06 6.77
N GLU A 341 4.61 0.34 5.68
CA GLU A 341 3.32 1.01 5.74
C GLU A 341 2.32 0.17 6.52
N GLU A 342 2.18 -1.11 6.14
CA GLU A 342 1.18 -2.07 6.59
C GLU A 342 1.17 -2.29 8.12
N PHE A 343 2.32 -2.13 8.77
CA PHE A 343 2.43 -2.29 10.23
C PHE A 343 2.72 -1.00 11.00
N GLY A 344 2.61 0.16 10.36
CA GLY A 344 2.63 1.39 11.14
C GLY A 344 3.48 2.53 10.63
N LEU A 345 3.79 2.64 9.34
CA LEU A 345 4.42 3.82 8.73
C LEU A 345 5.84 4.12 9.26
N ASP A 346 6.60 3.08 9.63
CA ASP A 346 7.95 3.30 10.19
C ASP A 346 8.88 3.95 9.15
N GLY A 347 8.78 3.52 7.86
CA GLY A 347 9.54 4.08 6.75
C GLY A 347 9.20 5.53 6.46
N ALA A 348 7.91 5.85 6.42
CA ALA A 348 7.43 7.21 6.18
C ALA A 348 7.89 8.18 7.27
N ARG A 349 7.79 7.77 8.55
CA ARG A 349 8.25 8.59 9.67
C ARG A 349 9.77 8.78 9.65
N ALA A 350 10.54 7.73 9.33
CA ALA A 350 11.98 7.85 9.19
C ALA A 350 12.33 8.81 8.06
N TYR A 351 11.64 8.72 6.92
CA TYR A 351 11.84 9.62 5.80
C TYR A 351 11.47 11.07 6.14
N ALA A 352 10.33 11.31 6.74
CA ALA A 352 9.89 12.65 7.14
C ALA A 352 10.87 13.33 8.11
N ASN A 353 11.46 12.57 9.04
CA ASN A 353 12.39 13.10 10.02
C ASN A 353 13.81 13.32 9.49
N GLU A 354 14.31 12.44 8.62
CA GLU A 354 15.74 12.37 8.24
C GLU A 354 15.96 12.18 6.74
N GLY A 355 14.91 12.25 5.91
CA GLY A 355 15.00 11.96 4.47
C GLY A 355 15.64 13.04 3.62
N LEU A 356 15.78 14.25 4.12
CA LEU A 356 16.38 15.37 3.40
C LEU A 356 17.70 15.84 4.02
N GLU A 357 18.63 16.20 3.16
CA GLU A 357 19.85 16.90 3.54
C GLU A 357 19.57 18.36 3.93
N ALA A 358 20.39 18.93 4.81
CA ALA A 358 20.22 20.29 5.28
C ALA A 358 20.16 21.31 4.13
N GLY A 359 19.20 22.22 4.20
CA GLY A 359 18.97 23.26 3.20
C GLY A 359 18.06 22.85 2.04
N ARG A 360 17.57 21.60 2.03
CA ARG A 360 16.54 21.14 1.08
C ARG A 360 15.15 21.15 1.74
N LYS A 361 14.10 21.26 0.93
CA LYS A 361 12.71 21.20 1.41
C LYS A 361 11.82 20.43 0.44
N HIS A 362 10.85 19.73 0.96
CA HIS A 362 9.76 19.20 0.14
C HIS A 362 8.82 20.33 -0.29
N VAL A 363 8.46 20.35 -1.56
CA VAL A 363 7.47 21.29 -2.10
C VAL A 363 6.21 20.58 -2.60
N ILE A 364 6.35 19.34 -3.05
CA ILE A 364 5.27 18.45 -3.46
C ILE A 364 5.60 17.04 -2.97
N ALA A 365 4.60 16.32 -2.47
CA ALA A 365 4.71 14.89 -2.24
C ALA A 365 3.42 14.21 -2.71
N LEU A 366 3.55 13.23 -3.61
CA LEU A 366 2.46 12.49 -4.22
C LEU A 366 2.59 11.01 -3.91
N GLU A 367 1.52 10.40 -3.47
CA GLU A 367 1.45 8.95 -3.21
C GLU A 367 0.38 8.30 -4.06
N SER A 368 0.68 7.08 -4.48
CA SER A 368 -0.27 6.17 -5.07
C SER A 368 -0.36 4.93 -4.19
N ASP A 369 -1.48 4.80 -3.48
CA ASP A 369 -1.82 3.68 -2.62
C ASP A 369 -3.35 3.44 -2.68
N GLY A 370 -3.79 2.91 -3.81
CA GLY A 370 -5.22 2.70 -4.09
C GLY A 370 -5.43 1.77 -5.27
N GLY A 371 -4.40 1.00 -5.60
CA GLY A 371 -4.39 -0.03 -6.64
C GLY A 371 -4.24 0.50 -8.06
N SER A 372 -4.31 -0.45 -9.01
CA SER A 372 -4.04 -0.25 -10.44
C SER A 372 -5.24 0.22 -11.27
N GLY A 373 -6.35 0.59 -10.63
CA GLY A 373 -7.59 0.95 -11.35
C GLY A 373 -7.43 2.19 -12.24
N ALA A 374 -8.27 2.28 -13.29
CA ALA A 374 -8.24 3.37 -14.25
C ALA A 374 -8.27 4.76 -13.57
N PRO A 375 -7.55 5.77 -14.08
CA PRO A 375 -7.46 7.08 -13.45
C PRO A 375 -8.84 7.73 -13.24
N ARG A 376 -9.04 8.27 -12.05
CA ARG A 376 -10.21 9.09 -11.70
C ARG A 376 -9.81 10.53 -11.38
N GLY A 377 -8.60 10.77 -10.87
CA GLY A 377 -8.11 12.11 -10.54
C GLY A 377 -7.12 12.13 -9.41
N PHE A 378 -7.18 13.17 -8.60
CA PHE A 378 -6.25 13.37 -7.49
C PHE A 378 -6.97 13.97 -6.28
N SER A 379 -6.45 13.73 -5.11
CA SER A 379 -6.87 14.39 -3.88
C SER A 379 -5.70 15.15 -3.25
N VAL A 380 -6.01 16.14 -2.44
CA VAL A 380 -5.03 16.88 -1.66
C VAL A 380 -5.43 16.86 -0.20
N HIS A 381 -4.47 17.00 0.71
CA HIS A 381 -4.81 17.14 2.10
C HIS A 381 -5.54 18.48 2.37
N ASP A 382 -6.27 18.55 3.48
CA ASP A 382 -7.19 19.65 3.78
C ASP A 382 -6.45 20.86 4.36
N VAL A 383 -5.77 21.60 3.47
CA VAL A 383 -5.15 22.89 3.81
C VAL A 383 -5.56 23.96 2.80
N PRO A 384 -5.62 25.24 3.22
CA PRO A 384 -5.98 26.34 2.33
C PRO A 384 -5.04 26.44 1.11
N GLY A 385 -5.62 26.51 -0.09
CA GLY A 385 -4.87 26.68 -1.34
C GLY A 385 -4.38 25.37 -1.99
N ALA A 386 -4.51 24.20 -1.32
CA ALA A 386 -4.03 22.94 -1.88
C ALA A 386 -4.83 22.53 -3.13
N ILE A 387 -6.15 22.57 -3.07
CA ILE A 387 -6.98 22.18 -4.22
C ILE A 387 -6.85 23.19 -5.38
N GLU A 388 -6.69 24.46 -5.08
CA GLU A 388 -6.46 25.54 -6.07
C GLU A 388 -5.13 25.35 -6.81
N ALA A 389 -4.16 24.69 -6.20
CA ALA A 389 -2.86 24.42 -6.82
C ALA A 389 -2.95 23.37 -7.94
N ILE A 390 -3.84 22.38 -7.81
CA ILE A 390 -3.96 21.26 -8.77
C ILE A 390 -5.15 21.39 -9.73
N LYS A 391 -6.25 21.98 -9.31
CA LYS A 391 -7.50 22.08 -10.08
C LYS A 391 -7.37 22.81 -11.43
N PRO A 392 -6.47 23.79 -11.64
CA PRO A 392 -6.27 24.40 -12.95
C PRO A 392 -5.91 23.41 -14.06
N PHE A 393 -5.37 22.23 -13.72
CA PHE A 393 -4.97 21.19 -14.66
C PHE A 393 -6.11 20.23 -15.06
N ASP A 394 -7.31 20.43 -14.53
CA ASP A 394 -8.49 19.60 -14.86
C ASP A 394 -8.72 19.48 -16.37
N LYS A 395 -8.64 20.61 -17.11
CA LYS A 395 -8.87 20.59 -18.56
C LYS A 395 -7.89 19.74 -19.34
N GLN A 396 -6.61 19.74 -18.94
CA GLN A 396 -5.57 18.94 -19.59
C GLN A 396 -5.74 17.44 -19.32
N LEU A 397 -6.14 17.08 -18.09
CA LEU A 397 -6.18 15.70 -17.61
C LEU A 397 -7.56 15.05 -17.72
N ALA A 398 -8.65 15.83 -17.87
CA ALA A 398 -10.01 15.32 -17.98
C ALA A 398 -10.25 14.34 -19.14
N ARG A 399 -9.54 14.52 -20.26
CA ARG A 399 -9.62 13.62 -21.43
C ARG A 399 -9.07 12.22 -21.17
N TYR A 400 -8.23 12.10 -20.14
CA TYR A 400 -7.58 10.86 -19.70
C TYR A 400 -8.27 10.22 -18.50
N GLY A 401 -9.42 10.73 -18.08
CA GLY A 401 -10.22 10.17 -16.98
C GLY A 401 -10.10 10.93 -15.66
N CYS A 402 -9.09 11.78 -15.48
CA CYS A 402 -8.85 12.54 -14.24
C CYS A 402 -9.84 13.69 -14.11
N ARG A 403 -10.99 13.44 -13.49
CA ARG A 403 -12.07 14.41 -13.27
C ARG A 403 -12.48 14.57 -11.80
N ASP A 404 -12.00 13.67 -10.94
CA ASP A 404 -12.30 13.72 -9.50
C ASP A 404 -11.14 14.44 -8.75
N TRP A 405 -11.37 15.71 -8.47
CA TRP A 405 -10.44 16.56 -7.73
C TRP A 405 -11.02 16.80 -6.34
N ALA A 406 -10.42 16.19 -5.31
CA ALA A 406 -11.01 16.13 -3.99
C ALA A 406 -10.11 16.73 -2.90
N ILE A 407 -10.73 17.19 -1.83
CA ILE A 407 -10.07 17.51 -0.57
C ILE A 407 -10.21 16.30 0.36
N GLY A 408 -9.14 15.96 1.06
CA GLY A 408 -9.06 14.85 2.01
C GLY A 408 -8.33 13.62 1.46
N GLY A 409 -7.23 13.27 2.10
CA GLY A 409 -6.38 12.15 1.78
C GLY A 409 -5.30 12.47 0.74
N SER A 410 -4.04 12.28 1.15
CA SER A 410 -2.86 12.43 0.27
C SER A 410 -2.08 11.13 0.13
N GLY A 411 -2.43 10.11 0.91
CA GLY A 411 -1.68 8.89 1.15
C GLY A 411 -1.20 8.82 2.60
N ALA A 412 -0.93 7.62 3.08
CA ALA A 412 -0.55 7.39 4.47
C ALA A 412 0.91 7.76 4.73
N ASP A 413 1.79 7.44 3.77
CA ASP A 413 3.23 7.66 3.87
C ASP A 413 3.60 9.12 3.65
N VAL A 414 3.23 9.72 2.51
CA VAL A 414 3.53 11.14 2.26
C VAL A 414 2.82 12.06 3.25
N GLY A 415 1.72 11.61 3.86
CA GLY A 415 1.02 12.31 4.93
C GLY A 415 1.84 12.51 6.21
N GLN A 416 2.99 11.82 6.36
CA GLN A 416 3.93 12.03 7.47
C GLN A 416 4.90 13.19 7.22
N ILE A 417 4.98 13.71 5.99
CA ILE A 417 5.83 14.86 5.65
C ILE A 417 5.14 16.14 6.15
N ASP A 418 5.76 16.83 7.08
CA ASP A 418 5.22 18.03 7.76
C ASP A 418 6.10 19.26 7.47
N ASP A 419 6.56 19.40 6.22
CA ASP A 419 7.30 20.59 5.78
C ASP A 419 6.33 21.75 5.52
N ASP A 420 6.70 22.96 5.96
CA ASP A 420 5.86 24.16 5.81
C ASP A 420 5.57 24.45 4.33
N GLY A 421 4.29 24.43 3.99
CA GLY A 421 3.80 24.72 2.64
C GLY A 421 3.96 23.58 1.63
N VAL A 422 4.31 22.36 2.04
CA VAL A 422 4.34 21.18 1.15
C VAL A 422 2.93 20.89 0.62
N LEU A 423 2.83 20.60 -0.67
CA LEU A 423 1.59 20.16 -1.32
C LEU A 423 1.52 18.63 -1.32
N LEU A 424 0.71 18.06 -0.43
CA LEU A 424 0.49 16.61 -0.34
C LEU A 424 -0.65 16.18 -1.25
N ILE A 425 -0.41 15.20 -2.12
CA ILE A 425 -1.32 14.74 -3.18
C ILE A 425 -1.47 13.24 -3.09
N GLY A 426 -2.71 12.74 -3.23
CA GLY A 426 -3.03 11.34 -3.43
C GLY A 426 -3.50 11.09 -4.86
N TYR A 427 -2.93 10.10 -5.55
CA TYR A 427 -3.49 9.60 -6.79
C TYR A 427 -4.80 8.84 -6.52
N ARG A 428 -5.77 8.98 -7.39
CA ARG A 428 -7.09 8.33 -7.28
C ARG A 428 -7.38 7.52 -8.53
N GLY A 429 -7.20 6.21 -8.40
CA GLY A 429 -7.70 5.23 -9.35
C GLY A 429 -9.17 4.87 -9.10
N ASP A 430 -9.74 4.06 -10.00
CA ASP A 430 -11.03 3.42 -9.79
C ASP A 430 -10.90 2.35 -8.69
N SER A 431 -11.47 2.62 -7.52
CA SER A 431 -11.38 1.76 -6.35
C SER A 431 -12.55 0.77 -6.21
N GLN A 432 -13.44 0.66 -7.22
CA GLN A 432 -14.66 -0.16 -7.05
C GLN A 432 -14.36 -1.64 -6.79
N ARG A 433 -13.23 -2.14 -7.29
CA ARG A 433 -12.78 -3.52 -7.09
C ARG A 433 -11.54 -3.64 -6.17
N TYR A 434 -10.97 -2.53 -5.71
CA TYR A 434 -9.75 -2.55 -4.89
C TYR A 434 -9.92 -3.43 -3.65
N PHE A 435 -10.99 -3.21 -2.90
CA PHE A 435 -11.27 -3.98 -1.69
C PHE A 435 -11.74 -5.42 -1.94
N ASP A 436 -11.89 -5.84 -3.20
CA ASP A 436 -12.10 -7.26 -3.53
C ASP A 436 -10.79 -8.05 -3.41
N TYR A 437 -9.65 -7.39 -3.51
CA TYR A 437 -8.31 -7.98 -3.53
C TYR A 437 -7.47 -7.60 -2.32
N HIS A 438 -7.60 -6.37 -1.87
CA HIS A 438 -6.86 -5.74 -0.78
C HIS A 438 -6.78 -6.65 0.45
N HIS A 439 -5.55 -6.95 0.91
CA HIS A 439 -5.26 -7.78 2.08
C HIS A 439 -5.71 -9.26 1.98
N THR A 440 -5.77 -9.82 0.78
CA THR A 440 -6.18 -11.22 0.57
C THR A 440 -5.19 -12.00 -0.28
N ALA A 441 -5.38 -13.33 -0.35
CA ALA A 441 -4.67 -14.19 -1.28
C ALA A 441 -5.01 -13.92 -2.77
N GLN A 442 -6.03 -13.09 -3.04
CA GLN A 442 -6.44 -12.70 -4.40
C GLN A 442 -5.68 -11.47 -4.92
N ASP A 443 -4.87 -10.83 -4.08
CA ASP A 443 -4.02 -9.72 -4.52
C ASP A 443 -2.81 -10.23 -5.31
N ASN A 444 -3.03 -10.44 -6.61
CA ASN A 444 -2.07 -10.97 -7.56
C ASN A 444 -2.29 -10.36 -8.97
N MET A 445 -1.44 -10.69 -9.94
CA MET A 445 -1.47 -10.11 -11.29
C MET A 445 -2.78 -10.33 -12.06
N ASP A 446 -3.58 -11.34 -11.72
CA ASP A 446 -4.90 -11.56 -12.34
C ASP A 446 -5.89 -10.41 -12.04
N SER A 447 -5.62 -9.62 -10.99
CA SER A 447 -6.40 -8.45 -10.61
C SER A 447 -6.04 -7.18 -11.39
N VAL A 448 -4.91 -7.16 -12.11
CA VAL A 448 -4.31 -5.98 -12.74
C VAL A 448 -4.60 -5.95 -14.23
N HIS A 449 -5.14 -4.84 -14.71
CA HIS A 449 -5.28 -4.59 -16.14
C HIS A 449 -4.14 -3.67 -16.62
N PRO A 450 -3.26 -4.10 -17.54
CA PRO A 450 -2.07 -3.35 -17.94
C PRO A 450 -2.40 -1.93 -18.39
N ARG A 451 -3.42 -1.75 -19.22
CA ARG A 451 -3.82 -0.43 -19.69
C ARG A 451 -4.23 0.52 -18.57
N GLU A 452 -4.93 0.03 -17.55
CA GLU A 452 -5.39 0.87 -16.43
C GLU A 452 -4.21 1.34 -15.57
N LEU A 453 -3.29 0.44 -15.25
CA LEU A 453 -2.05 0.75 -14.54
C LEU A 453 -1.22 1.81 -15.28
N GLU A 454 -0.99 1.60 -16.58
CA GLU A 454 -0.17 2.50 -17.40
C GLU A 454 -0.79 3.90 -17.54
N MET A 455 -2.12 3.98 -17.65
CA MET A 455 -2.82 5.26 -17.62
C MET A 455 -2.65 5.97 -16.27
N GLY A 456 -2.57 5.24 -15.16
CA GLY A 456 -2.26 5.76 -13.84
C GLY A 456 -0.89 6.42 -13.79
N SER A 457 0.14 5.68 -14.22
CA SER A 457 1.52 6.18 -14.32
C SER A 457 1.63 7.44 -15.16
N ALA A 458 0.99 7.45 -16.34
CA ALA A 458 0.97 8.59 -17.24
C ALA A 458 0.23 9.81 -16.64
N SER A 459 -0.84 9.56 -15.86
CA SER A 459 -1.59 10.63 -15.18
C SER A 459 -0.74 11.29 -14.10
N ILE A 460 0.01 10.52 -13.33
CA ILE A 460 0.93 11.01 -12.31
C ILE A 460 2.08 11.79 -13.00
N ALA A 461 2.71 11.23 -14.03
CA ALA A 461 3.75 11.91 -14.81
C ALA A 461 3.28 13.26 -15.35
N ALA A 462 2.08 13.30 -15.94
CA ALA A 462 1.49 14.52 -16.48
C ALA A 462 1.22 15.58 -15.40
N LEU A 463 0.70 15.17 -14.22
CA LEU A 463 0.48 16.11 -13.12
C LEU A 463 1.81 16.65 -12.56
N LEU A 464 2.81 15.79 -12.36
CA LEU A 464 4.13 16.20 -11.88
C LEU A 464 4.79 17.18 -12.85
N TYR A 465 4.74 16.92 -14.16
CA TYR A 465 5.20 17.85 -15.20
C TYR A 465 4.51 19.22 -15.10
N LEU A 466 3.16 19.22 -15.02
CA LEU A 466 2.37 20.45 -14.95
C LEU A 466 2.70 21.25 -13.67
N LEU A 467 2.85 20.58 -12.55
CA LEU A 467 3.19 21.21 -11.28
C LEU A 467 4.61 21.77 -11.30
N ASP A 468 5.60 20.97 -11.69
CA ASP A 468 7.01 21.42 -11.70
C ASP A 468 7.24 22.63 -12.61
N LYS A 469 6.54 22.66 -13.75
CA LYS A 469 6.60 23.77 -14.71
C LYS A 469 5.91 25.05 -14.23
N ASN A 470 4.80 24.93 -13.48
CA ASN A 470 3.93 26.06 -13.15
C ASN A 470 4.04 26.50 -11.68
N LEU A 471 4.71 25.74 -10.82
CA LEU A 471 4.90 26.12 -9.42
C LEU A 471 5.86 27.31 -9.35
N VAL A 472 5.33 28.44 -8.90
CA VAL A 472 6.16 29.61 -8.60
C VAL A 472 6.87 29.35 -7.28
N SER A 473 8.22 29.45 -7.26
CA SER A 473 9.01 29.35 -6.03
C SER A 473 8.50 30.35 -5.00
N ARG A 474 8.07 29.87 -3.84
CA ARG A 474 7.57 30.69 -2.72
C ARG A 474 8.67 31.02 -1.73
#